data_306c01723ab83eee120c4c566feb24fe
#
_entry.id   306c01723ab83eee120c4c566feb24fe
#
_cell.length_a   1.000
_cell.length_b   1.000
_cell.length_c   1.000
_cell.angle_alpha   90.00
_cell.angle_beta   90.00
_cell.angle_gamma   90.00
#
_symmetry.space_group_name_H-M   'P 1'
#
loop_
_entity.id
_entity.type
_entity.pdbx_description
1 polymer ?
#
loop_
_entity_poly.entity_id
_entity_poly.type
_entity_poly.pdbx_seq_one_letter_code
_entity_poly.pdbx_strand_id
1 'polypeptide(L)'
;MRSGRELREKKAKMEYYCLGARNFAAMAVSPFPTGRARRKALRVKTKQSAVDCNHSSYKVTARATSNNAGSESCVAVKEEDYIKAGGSQLVFVQMQQNKSMDKQSKLADKLPPISIGNGILDLVVIGCGPAGLALAAESAKLGLNVGLIGPDLPFTNNYGVWEDEFRDLGLEGCIEHVWRDTVVYIDEDEPILIGRAYGRVSRHLLHEELLRRCVESGVSYLSSKVESITESTSGHRLVACEHDMIVPCRLATVASGAASGKLLEYEVGGPKVSVQTAYGVEVEVENNPYDPSLMVFMDYRDCTKQEVPSFESDNPTFLYVMPMSSTRVFFEETCLASKDGLRFDILKKKLMARLERLGIQVLKTYEEEWSYIPVGGSLPNTEQRNLAFGAAASMVHPATGYSVVRSLSEAPNYASAIAYILKHDHSRGRLTHEQSNENISMQAWNTLWPQERKRQRAFFLFGLALILQLDIEGIRTFFRTFFRLPKWY
;
A
#
# COMPACT_ATOMS: atom_id res chain seq x y z
N MET A 1 -40.64 -18.41 -11.14
CA MET A 1 -39.80 -19.18 -12.09
C MET A 1 -38.62 -18.39 -12.69
N ARG A 2 -38.53 -17.04 -12.54
CA ARG A 2 -37.37 -16.25 -12.97
C ARG A 2 -36.13 -16.40 -12.08
N SER A 3 -36.32 -16.51 -10.76
CA SER A 3 -35.23 -16.58 -9.78
C SER A 3 -34.32 -17.81 -9.88
N GLY A 4 -34.88 -18.96 -10.26
CA GLY A 4 -34.12 -20.21 -10.35
C GLY A 4 -33.17 -20.29 -11.57
N ARG A 5 -33.44 -19.50 -12.64
CA ARG A 5 -32.62 -19.46 -13.84
C ARG A 5 -31.39 -18.56 -13.64
N GLU A 6 -31.58 -17.41 -12.98
CA GLU A 6 -30.47 -16.51 -12.65
C GLU A 6 -29.48 -17.14 -11.65
N LEU A 7 -29.99 -17.92 -10.66
CA LEU A 7 -29.11 -18.64 -9.73
C LEU A 7 -28.29 -19.73 -10.44
N ARG A 8 -28.89 -20.43 -11.39
CA ARG A 8 -28.19 -21.45 -12.19
C ARG A 8 -27.14 -20.83 -13.13
N GLU A 9 -27.43 -19.68 -13.73
CA GLU A 9 -26.47 -18.97 -14.59
C GLU A 9 -25.31 -18.39 -13.77
N LYS A 10 -25.57 -17.83 -12.56
CA LYS A 10 -24.53 -17.37 -11.65
C LYS A 10 -23.67 -18.55 -11.16
N LYS A 11 -24.27 -19.68 -10.82
CA LYS A 11 -23.54 -20.88 -10.40
C LYS A 11 -22.70 -21.48 -11.53
N ALA A 12 -23.22 -21.56 -12.75
CA ALA A 12 -22.47 -22.00 -13.93
C ALA A 12 -21.31 -21.05 -14.29
N LYS A 13 -21.50 -19.73 -14.19
CA LYS A 13 -20.43 -18.76 -14.33
C LYS A 13 -19.32 -18.95 -13.28
N MET A 14 -19.70 -19.21 -12.02
CA MET A 14 -18.74 -19.40 -10.94
C MET A 14 -17.98 -20.73 -11.09
N GLU A 15 -18.63 -21.80 -11.52
CA GLU A 15 -17.96 -23.08 -11.84
C GLU A 15 -16.97 -22.92 -13.03
N TYR A 16 -17.32 -22.10 -14.01
CA TYR A 16 -16.42 -21.78 -15.13
C TYR A 16 -15.19 -20.99 -14.70
N TYR A 17 -15.33 -20.04 -13.76
CA TYR A 17 -14.21 -19.29 -13.17
C TYR A 17 -13.33 -20.16 -12.27
N CYS A 18 -13.92 -21.08 -11.48
CA CYS A 18 -13.17 -22.03 -10.67
C CYS A 18 -12.41 -23.06 -11.53
N LEU A 19 -12.97 -23.51 -12.63
CA LEU A 19 -12.29 -24.37 -13.61
C LEU A 19 -11.17 -23.62 -14.35
N GLY A 20 -11.37 -22.34 -14.66
CA GLY A 20 -10.34 -21.46 -15.23
C GLY A 20 -9.15 -21.29 -14.29
N ALA A 21 -9.40 -21.12 -12.99
CA ALA A 21 -8.36 -21.02 -11.97
C ALA A 21 -7.57 -22.33 -11.79
N ARG A 22 -8.23 -23.50 -11.84
CA ARG A 22 -7.57 -24.81 -11.82
C ARG A 22 -6.68 -25.07 -13.03
N ASN A 23 -7.13 -24.68 -14.22
CA ASN A 23 -6.35 -24.82 -15.45
C ASN A 23 -5.16 -23.84 -15.51
N PHE A 24 -5.27 -22.66 -14.88
CA PHE A 24 -4.19 -21.69 -14.82
C PHE A 24 -3.08 -22.13 -13.84
N ALA A 25 -3.45 -22.74 -12.71
CA ALA A 25 -2.50 -23.32 -11.76
C ALA A 25 -1.72 -24.50 -12.37
N ALA A 26 -2.36 -25.33 -13.21
CA ALA A 26 -1.71 -26.44 -13.91
C ALA A 26 -0.74 -25.94 -15.03
N MET A 27 -0.96 -24.79 -15.63
CA MET A 27 -0.07 -24.19 -16.61
C MET A 27 1.18 -23.53 -16.04
N ALA A 28 1.17 -23.17 -14.75
CA ALA A 28 2.31 -22.53 -14.10
C ALA A 28 3.45 -23.51 -13.71
N VAL A 29 3.23 -24.82 -13.78
CA VAL A 29 4.17 -25.86 -13.31
C VAL A 29 4.80 -26.68 -14.43
N SER A 30 4.48 -26.44 -15.71
CA SER A 30 5.00 -27.24 -16.82
C SER A 30 6.09 -26.51 -17.60
N PRO A 31 7.30 -27.12 -17.84
CA PRO A 31 8.32 -26.51 -18.68
C PRO A 31 7.90 -26.56 -20.16
N PHE A 32 7.96 -25.42 -20.86
CA PHE A 32 7.60 -25.32 -22.26
C PHE A 32 8.63 -25.95 -23.20
N PRO A 33 8.22 -26.68 -24.24
CA PRO A 33 9.09 -27.06 -25.34
C PRO A 33 9.28 -25.90 -26.34
N THR A 34 10.53 -25.69 -26.75
CA THR A 34 10.92 -24.72 -27.77
C THR A 34 10.42 -25.16 -29.15
N GLY A 35 9.44 -24.47 -29.70
CA GLY A 35 8.96 -24.67 -31.06
C GLY A 35 8.57 -23.38 -31.73
N ARG A 36 9.30 -23.01 -32.79
CA ARG A 36 8.98 -21.88 -33.69
C ARG A 36 7.66 -22.10 -34.41
N ALA A 37 6.66 -21.25 -34.21
CA ALA A 37 5.47 -21.19 -35.07
C ALA A 37 5.22 -19.75 -35.55
N ARG A 38 5.02 -19.64 -36.88
CA ARG A 38 4.78 -18.40 -37.63
C ARG A 38 3.46 -17.74 -37.25
N ARG A 39 3.51 -16.43 -36.95
CA ARG A 39 2.32 -15.59 -36.72
C ARG A 39 1.68 -15.19 -38.04
N LYS A 40 0.38 -15.51 -38.23
CA LYS A 40 -0.51 -14.83 -39.20
C LYS A 40 -1.27 -13.73 -38.44
N ALA A 41 -1.15 -12.50 -38.90
CA ALA A 41 -1.85 -11.35 -38.35
C ALA A 41 -3.29 -11.31 -38.87
N LEU A 42 -4.26 -11.31 -37.95
CA LEU A 42 -5.66 -10.95 -38.25
C LEU A 42 -5.88 -9.47 -37.88
N ARG A 43 -6.28 -8.69 -38.88
CA ARG A 43 -6.57 -7.26 -38.78
C ARG A 43 -8.07 -7.09 -38.50
N VAL A 44 -8.43 -6.71 -37.27
CA VAL A 44 -9.80 -6.35 -36.91
C VAL A 44 -9.94 -4.83 -36.93
N LYS A 45 -10.88 -4.34 -37.75
CA LYS A 45 -11.26 -2.93 -37.80
C LYS A 45 -12.27 -2.64 -36.71
N THR A 46 -11.92 -1.76 -35.75
CA THR A 46 -12.88 -1.18 -34.79
C THR A 46 -13.33 0.19 -35.26
N LYS A 47 -14.65 0.40 -35.31
CA LYS A 47 -15.28 1.70 -35.52
C LYS A 47 -15.27 2.45 -34.17
N GLN A 48 -14.72 3.67 -34.17
CA GLN A 48 -14.85 4.61 -33.08
C GLN A 48 -16.21 5.32 -33.16
N SER A 49 -16.96 5.30 -32.08
CA SER A 49 -18.06 6.23 -31.84
C SER A 49 -17.66 7.11 -30.65
N ALA A 50 -17.57 8.40 -30.89
CA ALA A 50 -17.37 9.41 -29.86
C ALA A 50 -18.68 9.62 -29.09
N VAL A 51 -18.60 9.63 -27.77
CA VAL A 51 -19.69 10.07 -26.89
C VAL A 51 -19.15 11.20 -26.03
N ASP A 52 -19.71 12.39 -26.23
CA ASP A 52 -19.45 13.58 -25.43
C ASP A 52 -19.99 13.38 -24.00
N CYS A 53 -19.15 13.56 -22.99
CA CYS A 53 -19.57 13.64 -21.61
C CYS A 53 -19.55 15.11 -21.13
N ASN A 54 -20.73 15.67 -20.95
CA ASN A 54 -20.95 16.96 -20.30
C ASN A 54 -20.64 16.84 -18.80
N HIS A 55 -19.76 17.73 -18.33
CA HIS A 55 -19.49 17.95 -16.92
C HIS A 55 -20.62 18.76 -16.27
N SER A 56 -21.32 18.16 -15.33
CA SER A 56 -22.18 18.85 -14.38
C SER A 56 -21.48 18.98 -13.04
N SER A 57 -21.10 20.21 -12.69
CA SER A 57 -20.48 20.54 -11.41
C SER A 57 -21.54 20.83 -10.37
N TYR A 58 -21.64 20.02 -9.32
CA TYR A 58 -22.45 20.35 -8.14
C TYR A 58 -21.58 21.06 -7.09
N LYS A 59 -21.94 22.33 -6.82
CA LYS A 59 -21.44 23.11 -5.68
C LYS A 59 -22.21 22.70 -4.42
N VAL A 60 -21.54 22.11 -3.44
CA VAL A 60 -22.08 21.94 -2.10
C VAL A 60 -21.58 23.08 -1.22
N THR A 61 -22.49 23.96 -0.83
CA THR A 61 -22.24 25.03 0.13
C THR A 61 -22.49 24.51 1.55
N ALA A 62 -21.43 24.36 2.36
CA ALA A 62 -21.57 24.11 3.78
C ALA A 62 -21.80 25.42 4.53
N ARG A 63 -22.94 25.55 5.22
CA ARG A 63 -23.23 26.62 6.19
C ARG A 63 -22.60 26.24 7.53
N ALA A 64 -21.64 27.05 7.98
CA ALA A 64 -21.10 26.96 9.33
C ALA A 64 -22.03 27.67 10.32
N THR A 65 -22.52 26.98 11.34
CA THR A 65 -23.08 27.58 12.54
C THR A 65 -21.99 27.55 13.63
N SER A 66 -21.59 28.75 14.04
CA SER A 66 -20.66 29.00 15.11
C SER A 66 -21.28 28.72 16.48
N ASN A 67 -20.63 27.86 17.28
CA ASN A 67 -20.72 27.93 18.73
C ASN A 67 -19.34 27.66 19.32
N ASN A 68 -18.87 28.65 20.10
CA ASN A 68 -17.57 28.69 20.79
C ASN A 68 -17.47 27.65 21.90
N ALA A 69 -16.47 26.80 21.82
CA ALA A 69 -15.73 26.24 22.96
C ALA A 69 -14.44 25.60 22.41
N GLY A 70 -13.29 25.98 22.99
CA GLY A 70 -11.91 25.65 22.67
C GLY A 70 -11.65 24.50 21.71
N SER A 71 -11.33 24.80 20.47
CA SER A 71 -10.98 23.81 19.45
C SER A 71 -9.49 23.88 19.17
N GLU A 72 -8.77 22.83 19.55
CA GLU A 72 -7.52 22.47 18.90
C GLU A 72 -7.85 22.13 17.43
N SER A 73 -7.20 22.82 16.52
CA SER A 73 -7.49 22.70 15.09
C SER A 73 -6.96 21.37 14.54
N CYS A 74 -7.86 20.44 14.26
CA CYS A 74 -7.58 19.33 13.36
C CYS A 74 -7.43 19.88 11.94
N VAL A 75 -6.23 19.80 11.37
CA VAL A 75 -6.01 20.02 9.94
C VAL A 75 -6.58 18.82 9.20
N ALA A 76 -7.86 18.86 8.90
CA ALA A 76 -8.48 17.89 7.98
C ALA A 76 -7.94 18.15 6.58
N VAL A 77 -7.01 17.32 6.11
CA VAL A 77 -6.65 17.27 4.70
C VAL A 77 -7.91 16.86 3.93
N LYS A 78 -8.36 17.67 3.00
CA LYS A 78 -9.54 17.35 2.21
C LYS A 78 -9.24 16.10 1.38
N GLU A 79 -10.18 15.15 1.34
CA GLU A 79 -10.08 13.91 0.56
C GLU A 79 -9.68 14.17 -0.90
N GLU A 80 -10.19 15.25 -1.50
CA GLU A 80 -9.84 15.71 -2.86
C GLU A 80 -8.37 16.11 -3.01
N ASP A 81 -7.76 16.74 -2.02
CA ASP A 81 -6.35 17.14 -2.06
C ASP A 81 -5.42 15.93 -1.93
N TYR A 82 -5.84 14.94 -1.19
CA TYR A 82 -5.15 13.67 -1.05
C TYR A 82 -5.17 12.85 -2.35
N ILE A 83 -6.35 12.73 -2.97
CA ILE A 83 -6.50 12.03 -4.26
C ILE A 83 -5.70 12.75 -5.36
N LYS A 84 -5.71 14.09 -5.39
CA LYS A 84 -4.93 14.90 -6.33
C LYS A 84 -3.42 14.79 -6.10
N ALA A 85 -2.99 14.55 -4.86
CA ALA A 85 -1.59 14.32 -4.54
C ALA A 85 -1.10 12.90 -4.90
N GLY A 86 -1.97 12.02 -5.41
CA GLY A 86 -1.63 10.64 -5.76
C GLY A 86 -1.32 9.78 -4.53
N GLY A 87 -1.91 10.13 -3.38
CA GLY A 87 -1.55 9.56 -2.10
C GLY A 87 -1.96 8.09 -1.93
N SER A 88 -1.03 7.25 -1.50
CA SER A 88 -1.27 5.95 -0.87
C SER A 88 -0.84 5.96 0.58
N GLN A 89 -0.83 7.12 1.17
CA GLN A 89 -0.63 7.21 2.60
C GLN A 89 -1.98 7.19 3.29
N LEU A 90 -2.00 6.58 4.43
CA LEU A 90 -3.07 6.69 5.38
C LEU A 90 -3.36 8.17 5.64
N VAL A 91 -4.57 8.60 5.35
CA VAL A 91 -5.03 9.91 5.81
C VAL A 91 -5.45 9.72 7.26
N PHE A 92 -4.67 10.27 8.15
CA PHE A 92 -5.02 10.28 9.56
C PHE A 92 -6.01 11.38 9.85
N VAL A 93 -7.17 10.99 10.31
CA VAL A 93 -8.00 11.87 11.15
C VAL A 93 -7.70 11.47 12.59
N GLN A 94 -6.66 12.01 13.15
CA GLN A 94 -6.32 11.79 14.54
C GLN A 94 -7.23 12.63 15.41
N MET A 95 -8.16 12.02 16.13
CA MET A 95 -9.02 12.73 17.07
C MET A 95 -8.44 12.80 18.49
N GLN A 96 -7.47 11.95 18.83
CA GLN A 96 -6.67 12.06 20.07
C GLN A 96 -5.23 11.67 19.77
N GLN A 97 -4.29 12.57 20.06
CA GLN A 97 -2.87 12.29 19.93
C GLN A 97 -2.49 11.17 20.90
N ASN A 98 -2.03 10.05 20.36
CA ASN A 98 -1.42 9.02 21.18
C ASN A 98 -0.06 9.55 21.67
N LYS A 99 0.14 9.66 22.98
CA LYS A 99 1.39 10.14 23.60
C LYS A 99 2.66 9.40 23.12
N SER A 100 2.50 8.25 22.45
CA SER A 100 3.62 7.51 21.85
C SER A 100 4.15 8.14 20.57
N MET A 101 3.33 8.90 19.83
CA MET A 101 3.76 9.57 18.59
C MET A 101 4.67 10.77 18.88
N ASP A 102 4.46 11.46 20.01
CA ASP A 102 5.31 12.57 20.45
C ASP A 102 6.73 12.13 20.85
N LYS A 103 6.97 10.80 20.92
CA LYS A 103 8.26 10.23 21.33
C LYS A 103 9.17 9.84 20.15
N GLN A 104 8.69 9.89 18.91
CA GLN A 104 9.54 9.58 17.75
C GLN A 104 10.61 10.66 17.58
N SER A 105 11.86 10.23 17.42
CA SER A 105 12.98 11.14 17.16
C SER A 105 12.80 11.84 15.82
N LYS A 106 13.15 13.12 15.77
CA LYS A 106 13.15 13.85 14.51
C LYS A 106 14.37 13.47 13.68
N LEU A 107 14.18 13.29 12.37
CA LEU A 107 15.25 12.99 11.42
C LEU A 107 16.29 14.11 11.39
N ALA A 108 15.83 15.37 11.43
CA ALA A 108 16.70 16.54 11.40
C ALA A 108 17.61 16.65 12.64
N ASP A 109 17.22 16.07 13.78
CA ASP A 109 18.03 16.09 15.01
C ASP A 109 19.11 15.01 15.03
N LYS A 110 18.99 13.99 14.18
CA LYS A 110 19.84 12.79 14.18
C LYS A 110 20.71 12.64 12.94
N LEU A 111 20.24 13.11 11.79
CA LEU A 111 20.94 12.98 10.52
C LEU A 111 21.65 14.30 10.15
N PRO A 112 22.87 14.24 9.60
CA PRO A 112 23.54 15.43 9.13
C PRO A 112 22.76 16.06 7.95
N PRO A 113 22.76 17.40 7.84
CA PRO A 113 22.08 18.08 6.75
C PRO A 113 22.76 17.79 5.40
N ILE A 114 21.98 17.75 4.32
CA ILE A 114 22.52 17.70 2.96
C ILE A 114 23.29 18.99 2.70
N SER A 115 24.58 18.87 2.34
CA SER A 115 25.43 20.02 2.00
C SER A 115 25.11 20.52 0.59
N ILE A 116 24.33 21.60 0.50
CA ILE A 116 23.98 22.22 -0.77
C ILE A 116 25.22 22.94 -1.35
N GLY A 117 25.57 22.64 -2.60
CA GLY A 117 26.70 23.26 -3.29
C GLY A 117 28.07 22.57 -3.12
N ASN A 118 28.21 21.57 -2.24
CA ASN A 118 29.48 20.90 -1.94
C ASN A 118 29.70 19.56 -2.66
N GLY A 119 28.99 19.30 -3.74
CA GLY A 119 29.20 18.08 -4.52
C GLY A 119 27.87 17.46 -5.03
N ILE A 120 28.04 16.39 -5.78
CA ILE A 120 26.92 15.64 -6.36
C ILE A 120 26.72 14.38 -5.54
N LEU A 121 25.52 14.17 -5.02
CA LEU A 121 25.17 12.94 -4.33
C LEU A 121 25.12 11.75 -5.31
N ASP A 122 25.46 10.57 -4.86
CA ASP A 122 25.28 9.36 -5.66
C ASP A 122 23.81 9.03 -5.85
N LEU A 123 23.04 9.12 -4.76
CA LEU A 123 21.63 8.81 -4.73
C LEU A 123 20.87 9.80 -3.88
N VAL A 124 19.74 10.29 -4.39
CA VAL A 124 18.71 10.95 -3.59
C VAL A 124 17.51 10.01 -3.47
N VAL A 125 17.10 9.74 -2.23
CA VAL A 125 15.85 9.02 -1.90
C VAL A 125 14.80 10.04 -1.46
N ILE A 126 13.65 10.06 -2.15
CA ILE A 126 12.57 11.01 -1.91
C ILE A 126 11.44 10.31 -1.16
N GLY A 127 11.25 10.70 0.10
CA GLY A 127 10.24 10.13 1.00
C GLY A 127 10.85 9.50 2.24
N CYS A 128 10.36 9.90 3.41
CA CYS A 128 10.89 9.55 4.74
C CYS A 128 10.06 8.47 5.46
N GLY A 129 9.21 7.74 4.73
CA GLY A 129 8.51 6.57 5.25
C GLY A 129 9.42 5.33 5.39
N PRO A 130 8.89 4.20 5.89
CA PRO A 130 9.68 2.97 6.10
C PRO A 130 10.47 2.52 4.88
N ALA A 131 9.88 2.59 3.69
CA ALA A 131 10.54 2.23 2.43
C ALA A 131 11.73 3.13 2.11
N GLY A 132 11.56 4.45 2.27
CA GLY A 132 12.62 5.42 1.99
C GLY A 132 13.78 5.32 2.96
N LEU A 133 13.51 5.24 4.27
CA LEU A 133 14.54 5.07 5.29
C LEU A 133 15.33 3.77 5.08
N ALA A 134 14.64 2.66 4.82
CA ALA A 134 15.31 1.38 4.57
C ALA A 134 16.21 1.43 3.33
N LEU A 135 15.70 1.96 2.21
CA LEU A 135 16.49 2.07 0.98
C LEU A 135 17.69 2.99 1.15
N ALA A 136 17.52 4.13 1.82
CA ALA A 136 18.61 5.08 2.08
C ALA A 136 19.72 4.44 2.92
N ALA A 137 19.36 3.78 4.03
CA ALA A 137 20.31 3.09 4.89
C ALA A 137 21.06 1.99 4.14
N GLU A 138 20.34 1.11 3.43
CA GLU A 138 20.98 -0.01 2.70
C GLU A 138 21.87 0.48 1.54
N SER A 139 21.49 1.58 0.88
CA SER A 139 22.34 2.19 -0.17
C SER A 139 23.61 2.81 0.41
N ALA A 140 23.51 3.52 1.53
CA ALA A 140 24.66 4.13 2.19
C ALA A 140 25.64 3.09 2.77
N LYS A 141 25.16 1.95 3.28
CA LYS A 141 26.01 0.80 3.69
C LYS A 141 26.90 0.28 2.57
N LEU A 142 26.48 0.42 1.31
CA LEU A 142 27.27 0.02 0.13
C LEU A 142 28.29 1.08 -0.30
N GLY A 143 28.47 2.15 0.50
CA GLY A 143 29.42 3.22 0.28
C GLY A 143 28.94 4.29 -0.68
N LEU A 144 27.64 4.39 -0.96
CA LEU A 144 27.07 5.50 -1.73
C LEU A 144 26.89 6.73 -0.85
N ASN A 145 27.11 7.92 -1.43
CA ASN A 145 26.77 9.19 -0.80
C ASN A 145 25.27 9.44 -1.00
N VAL A 146 24.47 9.24 0.07
CA VAL A 146 23.00 9.21 0.00
C VAL A 146 22.39 10.40 0.71
N GLY A 147 21.52 11.14 0.00
CA GLY A 147 20.63 12.15 0.56
C GLY A 147 19.19 11.64 0.66
N LEU A 148 18.59 11.80 1.82
CA LEU A 148 17.16 11.54 2.07
C LEU A 148 16.40 12.86 2.10
N ILE A 149 15.36 13.00 1.29
CA ILE A 149 14.57 14.25 1.18
C ILE A 149 13.08 13.95 1.42
N GLY A 150 12.49 14.70 2.31
CA GLY A 150 11.05 14.63 2.57
C GLY A 150 10.68 15.30 3.88
N PRO A 151 9.38 15.51 4.13
CA PRO A 151 8.92 16.05 5.41
C PRO A 151 9.22 15.07 6.54
N ASP A 152 9.60 15.63 7.70
CA ASP A 152 9.86 14.88 8.93
C ASP A 152 8.53 14.59 9.65
N LEU A 153 7.84 13.57 9.17
CA LEU A 153 6.55 13.16 9.70
C LEU A 153 6.68 11.84 10.49
N PRO A 154 5.98 11.70 11.61
CA PRO A 154 5.97 10.45 12.36
C PRO A 154 5.30 9.32 11.55
N PHE A 155 5.67 8.08 11.87
CA PHE A 155 4.95 6.92 11.37
C PHE A 155 3.58 6.85 12.04
N THR A 156 2.55 6.89 11.24
CA THR A 156 1.17 6.98 11.72
C THR A 156 0.37 5.72 11.44
N ASN A 157 0.80 4.88 10.50
CA ASN A 157 0.08 3.70 10.07
C ASN A 157 0.09 2.59 11.12
N ASN A 158 -1.04 1.92 11.29
CA ASN A 158 -1.14 0.72 12.11
C ASN A 158 -0.67 -0.48 11.27
N TYR A 159 0.58 -0.88 11.43
CA TYR A 159 1.15 -2.00 10.67
C TYR A 159 0.89 -3.33 11.37
N GLY A 160 0.14 -4.21 10.71
CA GLY A 160 0.07 -5.61 11.05
C GLY A 160 0.96 -6.43 10.11
N VAL A 161 1.73 -7.37 10.64
CA VAL A 161 2.72 -8.16 9.90
C VAL A 161 2.70 -9.62 10.28
N TRP A 162 3.09 -10.49 9.37
CA TRP A 162 3.42 -11.86 9.73
C TRP A 162 4.69 -11.86 10.57
N GLU A 163 4.63 -12.46 11.76
CA GLU A 163 5.73 -12.41 12.76
C GLU A 163 7.02 -13.01 12.22
N ASP A 164 6.92 -14.13 11.51
CA ASP A 164 8.06 -14.82 10.89
C ASP A 164 8.78 -13.94 9.84
N GLU A 165 8.03 -13.16 9.03
CA GLU A 165 8.63 -12.26 8.04
C GLU A 165 9.39 -11.10 8.69
N PHE A 166 8.88 -10.57 9.81
CA PHE A 166 9.56 -9.49 10.54
C PHE A 166 10.80 -10.00 11.28
N ARG A 167 10.74 -11.21 11.83
CA ARG A 167 11.89 -11.89 12.43
C ARG A 167 13.00 -12.15 11.41
N ASP A 168 12.66 -12.59 10.19
CA ASP A 168 13.63 -12.81 9.11
C ASP A 168 14.34 -11.53 8.67
N LEU A 169 13.74 -10.35 8.95
CA LEU A 169 14.33 -9.03 8.72
C LEU A 169 15.15 -8.51 9.92
N GLY A 170 15.21 -9.26 11.04
CA GLY A 170 15.82 -8.80 12.28
C GLY A 170 15.07 -7.61 12.90
N LEU A 171 13.75 -7.57 12.74
CA LEU A 171 12.86 -6.51 13.20
C LEU A 171 11.84 -7.00 14.24
N GLU A 172 12.01 -8.21 14.78
CA GLU A 172 11.16 -8.77 15.83
C GLU A 172 11.07 -7.87 17.06
N GLY A 173 12.15 -7.14 17.38
CA GLY A 173 12.17 -6.14 18.46
C GLY A 173 11.25 -4.93 18.21
N CYS A 174 10.76 -4.75 16.99
CA CYS A 174 9.81 -3.69 16.66
C CYS A 174 8.35 -4.13 16.79
N ILE A 175 8.07 -5.40 17.14
CA ILE A 175 6.71 -5.89 17.35
C ILE A 175 6.31 -5.64 18.80
N GLU A 176 5.22 -4.90 19.02
CA GLU A 176 4.72 -4.59 20.37
C GLU A 176 3.74 -5.65 20.90
N HIS A 177 3.07 -6.39 20.01
CA HIS A 177 2.15 -7.47 20.38
C HIS A 177 2.17 -8.57 19.33
N VAL A 178 2.19 -9.85 19.79
CA VAL A 178 2.17 -11.03 18.93
C VAL A 178 0.98 -11.92 19.28
N TRP A 179 0.17 -12.25 18.28
CA TRP A 179 -0.85 -13.32 18.36
C TRP A 179 -0.26 -14.60 17.79
N ARG A 180 -0.41 -15.70 18.53
CA ARG A 180 0.18 -17.00 18.16
C ARG A 180 -0.43 -17.61 16.92
N ASP A 181 -1.70 -17.26 16.61
CA ASP A 181 -2.38 -17.68 15.40
C ASP A 181 -3.31 -16.58 14.90
N THR A 182 -3.77 -16.79 13.68
CA THR A 182 -4.64 -15.86 12.95
C THR A 182 -5.90 -16.60 12.55
N VAL A 183 -7.06 -15.98 12.77
CA VAL A 183 -8.36 -16.56 12.51
C VAL A 183 -9.15 -15.76 11.48
N VAL A 184 -9.93 -16.48 10.65
CA VAL A 184 -10.87 -15.91 9.68
C VAL A 184 -12.25 -16.46 9.97
N TYR A 185 -13.23 -15.55 10.07
CA TYR A 185 -14.65 -15.87 10.19
C TYR A 185 -15.34 -15.51 8.87
N ILE A 186 -15.88 -16.49 8.17
CA ILE A 186 -16.58 -16.25 6.88
C ILE A 186 -18.09 -16.14 7.10
N ASP A 187 -18.62 -17.04 7.89
CA ASP A 187 -20.03 -17.14 8.29
C ASP A 187 -20.13 -17.68 9.74
N GLU A 188 -21.31 -18.09 10.16
CA GLU A 188 -21.56 -18.65 11.49
C GLU A 188 -20.95 -20.06 11.71
N ASP A 189 -20.34 -20.64 10.66
CA ASP A 189 -19.64 -21.93 10.73
C ASP A 189 -18.36 -21.83 11.56
N GLU A 190 -17.63 -22.97 11.69
CA GLU A 190 -16.35 -23.01 12.39
C GLU A 190 -15.32 -22.00 11.84
N PRO A 191 -14.63 -21.27 12.73
CA PRO A 191 -13.57 -20.36 12.34
C PRO A 191 -12.42 -21.08 11.63
N ILE A 192 -11.82 -20.43 10.65
CA ILE A 192 -10.68 -20.97 9.91
C ILE A 192 -9.39 -20.44 10.55
N LEU A 193 -8.62 -21.34 11.18
CA LEU A 193 -7.29 -21.01 11.69
C LEU A 193 -6.27 -21.06 10.56
N ILE A 194 -5.50 -20.00 10.42
CA ILE A 194 -4.46 -19.90 9.37
C ILE A 194 -3.21 -20.69 9.79
N GLY A 195 -2.95 -20.82 11.10
CA GLY A 195 -1.76 -21.50 11.64
C GLY A 195 -0.49 -20.70 11.42
N ARG A 196 -0.58 -19.36 11.52
CA ARG A 196 0.55 -18.44 11.38
C ARG A 196 0.41 -17.28 12.37
N ALA A 197 1.50 -16.96 13.05
CA ALA A 197 1.55 -15.88 14.02
C ALA A 197 1.54 -14.51 13.31
N TYR A 198 0.86 -13.55 13.94
CA TYR A 198 0.73 -12.19 13.45
C TYR A 198 1.20 -11.19 14.52
N GLY A 199 1.82 -10.10 14.09
CA GLY A 199 2.36 -9.09 14.99
C GLY A 199 1.81 -7.70 14.69
N ARG A 200 1.55 -6.92 15.73
CA ARG A 200 1.35 -5.48 15.63
C ARG A 200 2.70 -4.79 15.79
N VAL A 201 3.07 -3.97 14.82
CA VAL A 201 4.33 -3.24 14.85
C VAL A 201 4.19 -1.97 15.68
N SER A 202 5.13 -1.76 16.62
CA SER A 202 5.32 -0.46 17.25
C SER A 202 5.87 0.54 16.25
N ARG A 203 5.09 1.54 15.90
CA ARG A 203 5.48 2.61 14.98
C ARG A 203 6.72 3.34 15.45
N HIS A 204 6.80 3.58 16.77
CA HIS A 204 7.95 4.21 17.39
C HIS A 204 9.21 3.35 17.25
N LEU A 205 9.17 2.09 17.66
CA LEU A 205 10.36 1.21 17.58
C LEU A 205 10.82 0.98 16.16
N LEU A 206 9.90 0.82 15.20
CA LEU A 206 10.25 0.69 13.80
C LEU A 206 10.91 1.96 13.25
N HIS A 207 10.38 3.13 13.60
CA HIS A 207 10.97 4.42 13.19
C HIS A 207 12.38 4.58 13.76
N GLU A 208 12.56 4.39 15.07
CA GLU A 208 13.86 4.52 15.74
C GLU A 208 14.89 3.53 15.17
N GLU A 209 14.49 2.29 14.87
CA GLU A 209 15.39 1.28 14.28
C GLU A 209 15.81 1.67 12.85
N LEU A 210 14.89 2.11 12.01
CA LEU A 210 15.22 2.55 10.65
C LEU A 210 16.07 3.83 10.65
N LEU A 211 15.77 4.76 11.54
CA LEU A 211 16.57 5.97 11.75
C LEU A 211 17.98 5.62 12.24
N ARG A 212 18.13 4.72 13.21
CA ARG A 212 19.41 4.23 13.70
C ARG A 212 20.26 3.67 12.54
N ARG A 213 19.65 2.85 11.67
CA ARG A 213 20.33 2.31 10.48
C ARG A 213 20.79 3.43 9.53
N CYS A 214 20.00 4.48 9.36
CA CYS A 214 20.41 5.65 8.55
C CYS A 214 21.57 6.41 9.18
N VAL A 215 21.56 6.64 10.50
CA VAL A 215 22.64 7.31 11.23
C VAL A 215 23.95 6.53 11.10
N GLU A 216 23.92 5.23 11.38
CA GLU A 216 25.10 4.34 11.29
C GLU A 216 25.69 4.23 9.88
N SER A 217 24.85 4.41 8.85
CA SER A 217 25.29 4.34 7.46
C SER A 217 25.74 5.70 6.88
N GLY A 218 25.55 6.81 7.62
CA GLY A 218 25.98 8.13 7.18
C GLY A 218 25.03 8.79 6.16
N VAL A 219 23.73 8.49 6.22
CA VAL A 219 22.71 9.15 5.39
C VAL A 219 22.60 10.62 5.78
N SER A 220 22.59 11.54 4.80
CA SER A 220 22.29 12.96 5.01
C SER A 220 20.81 13.25 4.74
N TYR A 221 20.26 14.30 5.36
CA TYR A 221 18.84 14.59 5.34
C TYR A 221 18.52 16.05 5.01
N LEU A 222 17.43 16.27 4.28
CA LEU A 222 16.80 17.56 4.02
C LEU A 222 15.30 17.49 4.25
N SER A 223 14.81 18.27 5.25
CA SER A 223 13.38 18.43 5.48
C SER A 223 12.79 19.40 4.46
N SER A 224 12.32 18.88 3.35
CA SER A 224 11.69 19.70 2.29
C SER A 224 10.77 18.82 1.43
N LYS A 225 9.80 19.46 0.77
CA LYS A 225 9.01 18.81 -0.26
C LYS A 225 9.70 18.93 -1.62
N VAL A 226 9.76 17.85 -2.36
CA VAL A 226 10.27 17.83 -3.72
C VAL A 226 9.16 18.24 -4.70
N GLU A 227 9.44 19.21 -5.54
CA GLU A 227 8.52 19.76 -6.54
C GLU A 227 8.71 19.13 -7.92
N SER A 228 9.97 18.94 -8.33
CA SER A 228 10.32 18.35 -9.63
C SER A 228 11.69 17.71 -9.64
N ILE A 229 11.92 16.85 -10.63
CA ILE A 229 13.21 16.23 -10.91
C ILE A 229 13.50 16.48 -12.37
N THR A 230 14.55 17.24 -12.64
CA THR A 230 14.98 17.58 -14.01
C THR A 230 16.38 17.03 -14.30
N GLU A 231 16.84 17.15 -15.52
CA GLU A 231 18.17 16.75 -15.93
C GLU A 231 19.03 17.97 -16.25
N SER A 232 20.24 17.99 -15.73
CA SER A 232 21.24 19.01 -16.07
C SER A 232 21.88 18.72 -17.41
N THR A 233 22.53 19.72 -18.00
CA THR A 233 23.34 19.57 -19.24
C THR A 233 24.49 18.59 -19.10
N SER A 234 24.93 18.31 -17.87
CA SER A 234 25.99 17.33 -17.55
C SER A 234 25.43 15.91 -17.29
N GLY A 235 24.13 15.69 -17.47
CA GLY A 235 23.49 14.38 -17.29
C GLY A 235 23.15 14.00 -15.84
N HIS A 236 23.38 14.89 -14.88
CA HIS A 236 22.97 14.68 -13.49
C HIS A 236 21.50 15.03 -13.28
N ARG A 237 20.88 14.44 -12.27
CA ARG A 237 19.54 14.81 -11.84
C ARG A 237 19.61 16.02 -10.93
N LEU A 238 18.69 16.96 -11.13
CA LEU A 238 18.48 18.12 -10.28
C LEU A 238 17.14 17.97 -9.57
N VAL A 239 17.19 17.73 -8.27
CA VAL A 239 16.00 17.58 -7.43
C VAL A 239 15.65 18.97 -6.89
N ALA A 240 14.61 19.56 -7.45
CA ALA A 240 14.10 20.87 -7.01
C ALA A 240 13.13 20.66 -5.83
N CYS A 241 13.41 21.40 -4.76
CA CYS A 241 12.70 21.38 -3.51
C CYS A 241 12.06 22.75 -3.23
N GLU A 242 11.18 22.82 -2.25
CA GLU A 242 10.62 24.10 -1.77
C GLU A 242 11.74 25.10 -1.43
N HIS A 243 11.43 26.40 -1.52
CA HIS A 243 12.36 27.52 -1.27
C HIS A 243 13.55 27.59 -2.25
N ASP A 244 13.32 27.22 -3.52
CA ASP A 244 14.32 27.28 -4.60
C ASP A 244 15.60 26.46 -4.32
N MET A 245 15.52 25.48 -3.41
CA MET A 245 16.65 24.61 -3.13
C MET A 245 16.78 23.55 -4.23
N ILE A 246 18.00 23.37 -4.75
CA ILE A 246 18.31 22.36 -5.76
C ILE A 246 19.38 21.41 -5.22
N VAL A 247 19.08 20.13 -5.22
CA VAL A 247 20.01 19.07 -4.81
C VAL A 247 20.45 18.27 -6.03
N PRO A 248 21.73 18.39 -6.47
CA PRO A 248 22.25 17.61 -7.57
C PRO A 248 22.58 16.19 -7.14
N CYS A 249 22.21 15.21 -7.96
CA CYS A 249 22.55 13.79 -7.73
C CYS A 249 22.73 13.03 -9.04
N ARG A 250 23.40 11.89 -8.96
CA ARG A 250 23.56 10.99 -10.13
C ARG A 250 22.25 10.23 -10.42
N LEU A 251 21.55 9.83 -9.36
CA LEU A 251 20.31 9.08 -9.47
C LEU A 251 19.30 9.54 -8.41
N ALA A 252 18.01 9.59 -8.77
CA ALA A 252 16.92 9.87 -7.86
C ALA A 252 15.94 8.70 -7.80
N THR A 253 15.53 8.31 -6.60
CA THR A 253 14.53 7.27 -6.36
C THR A 253 13.36 7.82 -5.55
N VAL A 254 12.16 7.72 -6.11
CA VAL A 254 10.93 8.17 -5.46
C VAL A 254 10.38 7.03 -4.58
N ALA A 255 10.34 7.26 -3.27
CA ALA A 255 9.83 6.35 -2.24
C ALA A 255 8.74 7.02 -1.37
N SER A 256 8.05 8.04 -1.92
CA SER A 256 7.05 8.86 -1.24
C SER A 256 5.64 8.24 -1.22
N GLY A 257 5.54 6.94 -1.21
CA GLY A 257 4.26 6.26 -1.26
C GLY A 257 3.59 6.42 -2.64
N ALA A 258 2.26 6.42 -2.71
CA ALA A 258 1.56 6.73 -3.96
C ALA A 258 1.43 8.24 -4.20
N ALA A 259 1.90 9.07 -3.27
CA ALA A 259 2.02 10.52 -3.45
C ALA A 259 3.20 10.91 -4.38
N SER A 260 3.57 10.03 -5.32
CA SER A 260 4.64 10.32 -6.28
C SER A 260 4.32 11.48 -7.23
N GLY A 261 3.04 11.80 -7.39
CA GLY A 261 2.58 12.97 -8.16
C GLY A 261 3.17 12.99 -9.57
N LYS A 262 3.76 14.14 -9.93
CA LYS A 262 4.43 14.37 -11.22
C LYS A 262 5.88 13.89 -11.27
N LEU A 263 6.41 13.31 -10.18
CA LEU A 263 7.80 12.87 -10.10
C LEU A 263 8.06 11.57 -10.86
N LEU A 264 7.02 10.80 -11.17
CA LEU A 264 7.09 9.54 -11.89
C LEU A 264 6.05 9.47 -13.01
N GLU A 265 6.42 8.83 -14.08
CA GLU A 265 5.53 8.40 -15.14
C GLU A 265 5.16 6.93 -14.97
N TYR A 266 3.91 6.58 -15.31
CA TYR A 266 3.40 5.21 -15.23
C TYR A 266 2.99 4.70 -16.61
N GLU A 267 3.04 3.38 -16.80
CA GLU A 267 2.64 2.72 -18.05
C GLU A 267 1.23 3.12 -18.45
N VAL A 268 1.03 3.51 -19.70
CA VAL A 268 -0.27 3.86 -20.26
C VAL A 268 -1.03 2.60 -20.65
N GLY A 269 -2.32 2.54 -20.33
CA GLY A 269 -3.19 1.39 -20.68
C GLY A 269 -3.06 0.18 -19.75
N GLY A 270 -2.34 0.32 -18.64
CA GLY A 270 -2.28 -0.69 -17.58
C GLY A 270 -3.59 -0.83 -16.79
N PRO A 271 -3.62 -1.70 -15.77
CA PRO A 271 -4.79 -1.89 -14.92
C PRO A 271 -5.21 -0.58 -14.24
N LYS A 272 -6.52 -0.38 -14.09
CA LYS A 272 -7.01 0.75 -13.31
C LYS A 272 -6.65 0.59 -11.83
N VAL A 273 -6.39 1.69 -11.17
CA VAL A 273 -6.25 1.73 -9.72
C VAL A 273 -7.61 1.45 -9.09
N SER A 274 -7.64 0.57 -8.11
CA SER A 274 -8.75 0.38 -7.18
C SER A 274 -8.31 0.84 -5.80
N VAL A 275 -9.23 0.93 -4.86
CA VAL A 275 -8.93 1.47 -3.54
C VAL A 275 -9.42 0.51 -2.46
N GLN A 276 -8.54 0.22 -1.52
CA GLN A 276 -8.90 -0.34 -0.23
C GLN A 276 -9.10 0.82 0.74
N THR A 277 -10.22 0.84 1.44
CA THR A 277 -10.51 1.84 2.46
C THR A 277 -10.88 1.18 3.75
N ALA A 278 -10.43 1.75 4.87
CA ALA A 278 -10.73 1.24 6.18
C ALA A 278 -10.91 2.37 7.20
N TYR A 279 -11.77 2.14 8.18
CA TYR A 279 -11.92 2.97 9.34
C TYR A 279 -11.70 2.15 10.59
N GLY A 280 -10.72 2.55 11.39
CA GLY A 280 -10.29 1.84 12.59
C GLY A 280 -10.36 2.70 13.84
N VAL A 281 -10.58 2.03 14.99
CA VAL A 281 -10.52 2.64 16.32
C VAL A 281 -9.77 1.73 17.29
N GLU A 282 -8.86 2.29 18.04
CA GLU A 282 -8.30 1.63 19.22
C GLU A 282 -9.08 2.07 20.46
N VAL A 283 -9.65 1.10 21.16
CA VAL A 283 -10.61 1.36 22.24
C VAL A 283 -10.33 0.51 23.48
N GLU A 284 -10.78 1.03 24.62
CA GLU A 284 -11.07 0.23 25.80
C GLU A 284 -12.53 -0.16 25.76
N VAL A 285 -12.83 -1.42 26.00
CA VAL A 285 -14.19 -1.97 25.98
C VAL A 285 -14.50 -2.67 27.30
N GLU A 286 -15.78 -2.72 27.66
CA GLU A 286 -16.22 -3.46 28.84
C GLU A 286 -16.12 -4.97 28.62
N ASN A 287 -16.44 -5.43 27.41
CA ASN A 287 -16.43 -6.84 27.01
C ASN A 287 -15.85 -6.99 25.59
N ASN A 288 -14.91 -7.89 25.45
CA ASN A 288 -14.34 -8.26 24.17
C ASN A 288 -14.81 -9.68 23.80
N PRO A 289 -15.61 -9.86 22.74
CA PRO A 289 -16.11 -11.18 22.34
C PRO A 289 -15.05 -12.03 21.62
N TYR A 290 -13.90 -11.45 21.26
CA TYR A 290 -12.82 -12.13 20.56
C TYR A 290 -11.78 -12.67 21.54
N ASP A 291 -11.20 -13.84 21.20
CA ASP A 291 -10.10 -14.41 21.96
C ASP A 291 -8.84 -13.52 21.84
N PRO A 292 -8.30 -12.99 22.95
CA PRO A 292 -7.11 -12.13 22.94
C PRO A 292 -5.83 -12.84 22.45
N SER A 293 -5.82 -14.16 22.36
CA SER A 293 -4.68 -14.93 21.84
C SER A 293 -4.67 -15.07 20.32
N LEU A 294 -5.75 -14.65 19.64
CA LEU A 294 -5.93 -14.80 18.20
C LEU A 294 -6.08 -13.46 17.51
N MET A 295 -5.36 -13.31 16.40
CA MET A 295 -5.57 -12.18 15.48
C MET A 295 -6.77 -12.45 14.57
N VAL A 296 -7.77 -11.56 14.52
CA VAL A 296 -8.91 -11.69 13.60
C VAL A 296 -8.58 -10.98 12.28
N PHE A 297 -8.16 -11.76 11.29
CA PHE A 297 -7.72 -11.22 10.00
C PHE A 297 -8.87 -10.75 9.11
N MET A 298 -9.99 -11.47 9.15
CA MET A 298 -11.23 -11.11 8.47
C MET A 298 -12.43 -11.68 9.23
N ASP A 299 -13.40 -10.85 9.56
CA ASP A 299 -14.69 -11.29 10.06
C ASP A 299 -15.79 -10.79 9.11
N TYR A 300 -16.30 -11.72 8.29
CA TYR A 300 -17.40 -11.49 7.35
C TYR A 300 -18.73 -11.95 7.89
N ARG A 301 -18.80 -12.40 9.15
CA ARG A 301 -20.09 -12.80 9.74
C ARG A 301 -21.06 -11.65 9.67
N ASP A 302 -22.25 -11.96 9.19
CA ASP A 302 -23.30 -10.97 9.09
C ASP A 302 -24.03 -10.89 10.42
N CYS A 303 -23.73 -9.86 11.16
CA CYS A 303 -24.53 -9.51 12.32
C CYS A 303 -25.85 -8.85 11.90
N THR A 304 -26.16 -8.76 10.60
CA THR A 304 -27.33 -8.04 10.08
C THR A 304 -28.41 -8.99 9.56
N LYS A 305 -29.33 -9.40 10.43
CA LYS A 305 -30.64 -9.91 10.01
C LYS A 305 -31.65 -8.79 9.70
N GLN A 306 -31.26 -7.52 9.78
CA GLN A 306 -32.11 -6.38 9.45
C GLN A 306 -31.52 -5.60 8.27
N GLU A 307 -32.36 -5.41 7.26
CA GLU A 307 -32.08 -4.59 6.08
C GLU A 307 -31.77 -3.16 6.50
N VAL A 308 -30.50 -2.78 6.45
CA VAL A 308 -30.14 -1.36 6.38
C VAL A 308 -30.54 -0.87 4.99
N PRO A 309 -31.26 0.26 4.84
CA PRO A 309 -31.75 0.73 3.54
C PRO A 309 -30.60 0.81 2.53
N SER A 310 -30.80 0.17 1.39
CA SER A 310 -29.84 -0.32 0.40
C SER A 310 -29.18 0.75 -0.50
N PHE A 311 -29.10 2.01 -0.13
CA PHE A 311 -28.55 3.04 -1.02
C PHE A 311 -27.04 3.32 -0.88
N GLU A 312 -26.34 2.76 0.12
CA GLU A 312 -24.94 3.07 0.39
C GLU A 312 -24.02 1.83 0.53
N SER A 313 -24.49 0.60 0.25
CA SER A 313 -23.74 -0.59 0.69
C SER A 313 -23.53 -1.72 -0.31
N ASP A 314 -23.40 -1.44 -1.60
CA ASP A 314 -23.11 -2.51 -2.57
C ASP A 314 -21.67 -3.07 -2.45
N ASN A 315 -20.80 -2.40 -1.69
CA ASN A 315 -19.43 -2.87 -1.47
C ASN A 315 -19.32 -3.66 -0.17
N PRO A 316 -18.95 -4.96 -0.25
CA PRO A 316 -18.74 -5.80 0.92
C PRO A 316 -17.61 -5.26 1.82
N THR A 317 -17.87 -5.29 3.13
CA THR A 317 -16.88 -4.92 4.16
C THR A 317 -16.75 -6.05 5.18
N PHE A 318 -15.63 -6.10 5.88
CA PHE A 318 -15.35 -7.03 6.96
C PHE A 318 -14.75 -6.31 8.15
N LEU A 319 -14.80 -6.95 9.31
CA LEU A 319 -14.15 -6.47 10.51
C LEU A 319 -12.77 -7.13 10.64
N TYR A 320 -11.74 -6.29 10.81
CA TYR A 320 -10.39 -6.68 11.19
C TYR A 320 -10.20 -6.33 12.66
N VAL A 321 -9.67 -7.26 13.48
CA VAL A 321 -9.59 -7.04 14.92
C VAL A 321 -8.22 -7.43 15.46
N MET A 322 -7.61 -6.52 16.18
CA MET A 322 -6.39 -6.74 16.97
C MET A 322 -6.74 -6.71 18.47
N PRO A 323 -7.09 -7.82 19.10
CA PRO A 323 -7.38 -7.85 20.53
C PRO A 323 -6.06 -7.91 21.32
N MET A 324 -5.59 -6.75 21.85
CA MET A 324 -4.35 -6.69 22.63
C MET A 324 -4.53 -7.21 24.05
N SER A 325 -5.76 -7.17 24.58
CA SER A 325 -6.12 -7.73 25.89
C SER A 325 -7.60 -8.07 25.92
N SER A 326 -8.09 -8.48 27.08
CA SER A 326 -9.54 -8.69 27.29
C SER A 326 -10.36 -7.41 27.17
N THR A 327 -9.75 -6.23 27.31
CA THR A 327 -10.44 -4.94 27.29
C THR A 327 -9.91 -3.97 26.25
N ARG A 328 -8.63 -4.08 25.82
CA ARG A 328 -8.04 -3.18 24.84
C ARG A 328 -7.99 -3.83 23.46
N VAL A 329 -8.68 -3.24 22.51
CA VAL A 329 -8.86 -3.80 21.17
C VAL A 329 -8.78 -2.71 20.11
N PHE A 330 -8.15 -3.04 19.00
CA PHE A 330 -8.28 -2.25 17.76
C PHE A 330 -9.29 -2.95 16.84
N PHE A 331 -10.33 -2.22 16.45
CA PHE A 331 -11.35 -2.66 15.50
C PHE A 331 -11.25 -1.84 14.23
N GLU A 332 -11.32 -2.49 13.07
CA GLU A 332 -11.29 -1.80 11.78
C GLU A 332 -12.34 -2.39 10.83
N GLU A 333 -13.22 -1.55 10.33
CA GLU A 333 -14.16 -1.90 9.25
C GLU A 333 -13.50 -1.62 7.91
N THR A 334 -13.23 -2.66 7.14
CA THR A 334 -12.44 -2.60 5.91
C THR A 334 -13.27 -2.97 4.69
N CYS A 335 -13.28 -2.11 3.68
CA CYS A 335 -13.63 -2.44 2.30
C CYS A 335 -12.37 -2.92 1.58
N LEU A 336 -12.31 -4.21 1.27
CA LEU A 336 -11.11 -4.82 0.69
C LEU A 336 -10.69 -4.17 -0.63
N ALA A 337 -11.65 -3.87 -1.50
CA ALA A 337 -11.42 -3.14 -2.75
C ALA A 337 -12.72 -2.56 -3.29
N SER A 338 -12.64 -1.34 -3.82
CA SER A 338 -13.71 -0.67 -4.55
C SER A 338 -13.13 0.20 -5.65
N LYS A 339 -13.95 0.62 -6.61
CA LYS A 339 -13.48 1.48 -7.71
C LYS A 339 -13.17 2.90 -7.23
N ASP A 340 -14.03 3.43 -6.34
CA ASP A 340 -14.02 4.84 -5.94
C ASP A 340 -13.70 5.05 -4.44
N GLY A 341 -13.44 3.96 -3.70
CA GLY A 341 -13.25 4.01 -2.25
C GLY A 341 -14.54 4.30 -1.47
N LEU A 342 -14.74 3.67 -0.33
CA LEU A 342 -15.83 4.01 0.57
C LEU A 342 -15.43 5.21 1.42
N ARG A 343 -16.40 6.11 1.62
CA ARG A 343 -16.19 7.32 2.42
C ARG A 343 -16.00 6.98 3.90
N PHE A 344 -15.24 7.84 4.59
CA PHE A 344 -14.98 7.76 6.02
C PHE A 344 -16.25 7.60 6.85
N ASP A 345 -17.25 8.47 6.62
CA ASP A 345 -18.49 8.48 7.39
C ASP A 345 -19.32 7.19 7.22
N ILE A 346 -19.25 6.55 6.04
CA ILE A 346 -19.92 5.27 5.78
C ILE A 346 -19.24 4.14 6.55
N LEU A 347 -17.91 4.03 6.49
CA LEU A 347 -17.17 3.00 7.21
C LEU A 347 -17.29 3.17 8.73
N LYS A 348 -17.24 4.40 9.21
CA LYS A 348 -17.47 4.72 10.62
C LYS A 348 -18.85 4.26 11.10
N LYS A 349 -19.90 4.59 10.36
CA LYS A 349 -21.28 4.13 10.69
C LYS A 349 -21.38 2.61 10.68
N LYS A 350 -20.77 1.94 9.69
CA LYS A 350 -20.76 0.47 9.61
C LYS A 350 -20.05 -0.14 10.81
N LEU A 351 -18.87 0.37 11.19
CA LEU A 351 -18.13 -0.10 12.36
C LEU A 351 -18.97 0.05 13.63
N MET A 352 -19.50 1.26 13.90
CA MET A 352 -20.29 1.50 15.11
C MET A 352 -21.51 0.60 15.20
N ALA A 353 -22.24 0.42 14.09
CA ALA A 353 -23.38 -0.48 14.04
C ALA A 353 -22.99 -1.95 14.24
N ARG A 354 -21.79 -2.36 13.80
CA ARG A 354 -21.28 -3.72 14.04
C ARG A 354 -20.88 -3.92 15.49
N LEU A 355 -20.20 -2.96 16.13
CA LEU A 355 -19.84 -3.02 17.54
C LEU A 355 -21.09 -3.08 18.44
N GLU A 356 -22.10 -2.25 18.15
CA GLU A 356 -23.39 -2.28 18.87
C GLU A 356 -24.05 -3.66 18.78
N ARG A 357 -24.09 -4.29 17.61
CA ARG A 357 -24.69 -5.63 17.42
C ARG A 357 -23.91 -6.74 18.10
N LEU A 358 -22.58 -6.62 18.17
CA LEU A 358 -21.73 -7.53 18.92
C LEU A 358 -21.85 -7.32 20.44
N GLY A 359 -22.65 -6.34 20.88
CA GLY A 359 -22.82 -5.97 22.27
C GLY A 359 -21.54 -5.36 22.87
N ILE A 360 -20.67 -4.78 22.07
CA ILE A 360 -19.41 -4.20 22.52
C ILE A 360 -19.68 -2.79 23.02
N GLN A 361 -19.45 -2.58 24.29
CA GLN A 361 -19.56 -1.27 24.93
C GLN A 361 -18.17 -0.62 24.99
N VAL A 362 -18.00 0.49 24.25
CA VAL A 362 -16.78 1.28 24.24
C VAL A 362 -16.75 2.19 25.47
N LEU A 363 -15.73 2.03 26.31
CA LEU A 363 -15.52 2.83 27.51
C LEU A 363 -14.64 4.06 27.21
N LYS A 364 -13.64 3.89 26.33
CA LYS A 364 -12.69 4.94 25.96
C LYS A 364 -12.13 4.69 24.57
N THR A 365 -11.96 5.76 23.79
CA THR A 365 -11.24 5.72 22.51
C THR A 365 -9.83 6.27 22.70
N TYR A 366 -8.82 5.54 22.26
CA TYR A 366 -7.41 5.93 22.31
C TYR A 366 -6.95 6.55 21.00
N GLU A 367 -7.38 5.96 19.88
CA GLU A 367 -6.99 6.36 18.53
C GLU A 367 -8.12 6.12 17.54
N GLU A 368 -8.22 6.96 16.54
CA GLU A 368 -9.14 6.84 15.42
C GLU A 368 -8.35 7.02 14.13
N GLU A 369 -8.54 6.12 13.18
CA GLU A 369 -7.74 6.09 11.96
C GLU A 369 -8.65 5.85 10.73
N TRP A 370 -8.29 6.48 9.63
CA TRP A 370 -8.88 6.21 8.32
C TRP A 370 -7.80 5.94 7.30
N SER A 371 -7.95 4.83 6.59
CA SER A 371 -6.98 4.35 5.61
C SER A 371 -7.55 4.43 4.21
N TYR A 372 -6.75 4.96 3.28
CA TYR A 372 -7.04 5.02 1.85
C TYR A 372 -5.83 4.47 1.10
N ILE A 373 -5.91 3.22 0.63
CA ILE A 373 -4.78 2.49 0.06
C ILE A 373 -5.07 2.18 -1.40
N PRO A 374 -4.45 2.87 -2.37
CA PRO A 374 -4.53 2.49 -3.76
C PRO A 374 -3.92 1.12 -4.01
N VAL A 375 -4.67 0.24 -4.66
CA VAL A 375 -4.26 -1.13 -4.98
C VAL A 375 -4.38 -1.39 -6.48
N GLY A 376 -3.51 -2.22 -7.00
CA GLY A 376 -3.42 -2.46 -8.44
C GLY A 376 -2.69 -1.33 -9.18
N GLY A 377 -3.29 -0.78 -10.23
CA GLY A 377 -2.71 0.29 -11.05
C GLY A 377 -1.60 -0.16 -12.00
N SER A 378 -1.09 0.78 -12.76
CA SER A 378 0.04 0.57 -13.67
C SER A 378 1.37 0.48 -12.93
N LEU A 379 2.36 -0.14 -13.56
CA LEU A 379 3.75 -0.07 -13.11
C LEU A 379 4.37 1.27 -13.56
N PRO A 380 5.41 1.78 -12.90
CA PRO A 380 6.17 2.91 -13.40
C PRO A 380 6.75 2.63 -14.79
N ASN A 381 6.74 3.64 -15.66
CA ASN A 381 7.32 3.54 -16.98
C ASN A 381 8.84 3.33 -16.88
N THR A 382 9.38 2.35 -17.59
CA THR A 382 10.81 2.01 -17.58
C THR A 382 11.66 2.89 -18.49
N GLU A 383 11.05 3.72 -19.32
CA GLU A 383 11.76 4.69 -20.19
C GLU A 383 12.22 5.93 -19.43
N GLN A 384 11.69 6.18 -18.22
CA GLN A 384 12.10 7.28 -17.37
C GLN A 384 13.38 6.96 -16.58
N ARG A 385 14.21 7.96 -16.37
CA ARG A 385 15.44 7.80 -15.57
C ARG A 385 15.21 7.82 -14.06
N ASN A 386 14.12 8.42 -13.59
CA ASN A 386 13.76 8.42 -12.19
C ASN A 386 13.33 7.01 -11.76
N LEU A 387 13.91 6.53 -10.68
CA LEU A 387 13.56 5.24 -10.11
C LEU A 387 12.38 5.37 -9.14
N ALA A 388 11.75 4.25 -8.85
CA ALA A 388 10.67 4.15 -7.87
C ALA A 388 10.94 3.03 -6.88
N PHE A 389 10.47 3.19 -5.63
CA PHE A 389 10.55 2.17 -4.60
C PHE A 389 9.33 2.20 -3.68
N GLY A 390 9.01 1.07 -3.03
CA GLY A 390 7.86 0.95 -2.16
C GLY A 390 6.53 1.08 -2.91
N ALA A 391 5.56 1.77 -2.34
CA ALA A 391 4.25 1.94 -2.97
C ALA A 391 4.32 2.73 -4.28
N ALA A 392 5.25 3.69 -4.42
CA ALA A 392 5.52 4.38 -5.68
C ALA A 392 5.91 3.43 -6.82
N ALA A 393 6.54 2.30 -6.49
CA ALA A 393 6.88 1.22 -7.43
C ALA A 393 5.78 0.16 -7.56
N SER A 394 4.55 0.42 -7.15
CA SER A 394 3.44 -0.55 -7.11
C SER A 394 3.74 -1.82 -6.30
N MET A 395 4.54 -1.70 -5.22
CA MET A 395 4.90 -2.83 -4.36
C MET A 395 3.80 -3.19 -3.34
N VAL A 396 2.71 -2.46 -3.31
CA VAL A 396 1.52 -2.79 -2.51
C VAL A 396 0.86 -4.05 -3.07
N HIS A 397 0.54 -5.00 -2.19
CA HIS A 397 -0.14 -6.22 -2.59
C HIS A 397 -1.58 -5.90 -3.06
N PRO A 398 -1.97 -6.25 -4.30
CA PRO A 398 -3.23 -5.78 -4.88
C PRO A 398 -4.49 -6.22 -4.16
N ALA A 399 -4.45 -7.34 -3.43
CA ALA A 399 -5.62 -7.90 -2.76
C ALA A 399 -5.68 -7.63 -1.26
N THR A 400 -4.57 -7.22 -0.62
CA THR A 400 -4.53 -7.08 0.85
C THR A 400 -4.02 -5.73 1.33
N GLY A 401 -3.49 -4.89 0.45
CA GLY A 401 -2.83 -3.64 0.85
C GLY A 401 -1.47 -3.82 1.56
N TYR A 402 -1.03 -5.07 1.78
CA TYR A 402 0.21 -5.39 2.48
C TYR A 402 1.44 -4.90 1.71
N SER A 403 2.31 -4.12 2.34
CA SER A 403 3.39 -3.45 1.59
C SER A 403 4.67 -3.24 2.39
N VAL A 404 4.60 -3.03 3.71
CA VAL A 404 5.75 -2.64 4.53
C VAL A 404 6.85 -3.70 4.50
N VAL A 405 6.52 -4.95 4.75
CA VAL A 405 7.49 -6.07 4.76
C VAL A 405 8.18 -6.21 3.41
N ARG A 406 7.42 -6.16 2.32
CA ARG A 406 8.01 -6.23 0.98
C ARG A 406 8.98 -5.09 0.72
N SER A 407 8.65 -3.88 1.14
CA SER A 407 9.56 -2.73 0.99
C SER A 407 10.83 -2.93 1.79
N LEU A 408 10.73 -3.40 3.03
CA LEU A 408 11.89 -3.64 3.89
C LEU A 408 12.77 -4.79 3.38
N SER A 409 12.17 -5.90 2.94
CA SER A 409 12.89 -7.08 2.43
C SER A 409 13.60 -6.84 1.09
N GLU A 410 13.05 -5.97 0.24
CA GLU A 410 13.65 -5.66 -1.07
C GLU A 410 14.69 -4.54 -1.03
N ALA A 411 14.73 -3.75 0.03
CA ALA A 411 15.67 -2.63 0.13
C ALA A 411 17.14 -3.03 -0.08
N PRO A 412 17.68 -4.12 0.52
CA PRO A 412 19.06 -4.53 0.29
C PRO A 412 19.35 -4.93 -1.16
N ASN A 413 18.44 -5.68 -1.79
CA ASN A 413 18.59 -6.12 -3.17
C ASN A 413 18.55 -4.94 -4.14
N TYR A 414 17.62 -4.01 -3.91
CA TYR A 414 17.48 -2.83 -4.75
C TYR A 414 18.65 -1.85 -4.59
N ALA A 415 19.11 -1.64 -3.35
CA ALA A 415 20.32 -0.86 -3.07
C ALA A 415 21.55 -1.45 -3.78
N SER A 416 21.69 -2.78 -3.78
CA SER A 416 22.78 -3.47 -4.49
C SER A 416 22.72 -3.25 -6.01
N ALA A 417 21.51 -3.29 -6.60
CA ALA A 417 21.32 -2.99 -8.01
C ALA A 417 21.68 -1.53 -8.34
N ILE A 418 21.24 -0.57 -7.52
CA ILE A 418 21.58 0.85 -7.67
C ILE A 418 23.09 1.06 -7.57
N ALA A 419 23.76 0.47 -6.57
CA ALA A 419 25.20 0.59 -6.41
C ALA A 419 25.96 -0.02 -7.60
N TYR A 420 25.50 -1.16 -8.12
CA TYR A 420 26.07 -1.77 -9.33
C TYR A 420 25.94 -0.84 -10.54
N ILE A 421 24.76 -0.28 -10.78
CA ILE A 421 24.48 0.65 -11.88
C ILE A 421 25.42 1.84 -11.80
N LEU A 422 25.50 2.50 -10.62
CA LEU A 422 26.32 3.69 -10.42
C LEU A 422 27.83 3.43 -10.59
N LYS A 423 28.33 2.24 -10.23
CA LYS A 423 29.73 1.86 -10.45
C LYS A 423 30.07 1.65 -11.92
N HIS A 424 29.13 1.13 -12.72
CA HIS A 424 29.37 0.78 -14.12
C HIS A 424 29.00 1.90 -15.10
N ASP A 425 28.26 2.92 -14.67
CA ASP A 425 27.92 4.09 -15.49
C ASP A 425 29.17 4.87 -15.93
N HIS A 426 30.20 4.94 -15.09
CA HIS A 426 31.49 5.59 -15.42
C HIS A 426 32.30 4.90 -16.53
N SER A 427 32.07 3.59 -16.76
CA SER A 427 32.84 2.83 -17.77
C SER A 427 32.25 2.92 -19.19
N ARG A 428 31.04 3.47 -19.35
CA ARG A 428 30.26 3.48 -20.60
C ARG A 428 30.35 4.80 -21.41
N GLY A 429 31.36 5.61 -21.27
CA GLY A 429 31.55 6.92 -21.90
C GLY A 429 31.44 7.03 -23.43
N ARG A 430 30.81 6.07 -24.12
CA ARG A 430 30.62 6.04 -25.60
C ARG A 430 29.18 5.71 -26.06
N LEU A 431 28.22 5.48 -25.15
CA LEU A 431 26.83 5.25 -25.57
C LEU A 431 26.11 6.60 -25.69
N THR A 432 25.16 6.68 -26.63
CA THR A 432 24.28 7.85 -26.73
C THR A 432 23.46 7.96 -25.45
N HIS A 433 23.19 9.20 -25.05
CA HIS A 433 22.54 9.53 -23.77
C HIS A 433 21.20 8.77 -23.56
N GLU A 434 20.42 8.55 -24.61
CA GLU A 434 19.16 7.81 -24.58
C GLU A 434 19.33 6.30 -24.30
N GLN A 435 20.30 5.65 -24.95
CA GLN A 435 20.59 4.22 -24.77
C GLN A 435 21.15 3.90 -23.37
N SER A 436 21.84 4.87 -22.74
CA SER A 436 22.33 4.74 -21.36
C SER A 436 21.18 4.79 -20.36
N ASN A 437 20.19 5.66 -20.57
CA ASN A 437 19.08 5.88 -19.64
C ASN A 437 18.10 4.70 -19.58
N GLU A 438 17.68 4.16 -20.72
CA GLU A 438 16.82 2.97 -20.78
C GLU A 438 17.45 1.77 -20.08
N ASN A 439 18.75 1.61 -20.19
CA ASN A 439 19.47 0.49 -19.60
C ASN A 439 19.53 0.57 -18.06
N ILE A 440 19.66 1.78 -17.48
CA ILE A 440 19.73 2.01 -16.05
C ILE A 440 18.39 1.69 -15.38
N SER A 441 17.31 2.32 -15.84
CA SER A 441 15.99 2.11 -15.27
C SER A 441 15.52 0.67 -15.46
N MET A 442 15.79 0.07 -16.61
CA MET A 442 15.43 -1.32 -16.89
C MET A 442 16.17 -2.29 -15.97
N GLN A 443 17.45 -2.08 -15.69
CA GLN A 443 18.22 -2.95 -14.76
C GLN A 443 17.69 -2.84 -13.34
N ALA A 444 17.49 -1.63 -12.82
CA ALA A 444 16.91 -1.40 -11.51
C ALA A 444 15.50 -2.00 -11.40
N TRP A 445 14.71 -1.78 -12.44
CA TRP A 445 13.32 -2.27 -12.51
C TRP A 445 13.21 -3.79 -12.54
N ASN A 446 14.08 -4.47 -13.27
CA ASN A 446 14.11 -5.94 -13.31
C ASN A 446 14.50 -6.57 -11.98
N THR A 447 15.15 -5.83 -11.08
CA THR A 447 15.42 -6.29 -9.72
C THR A 447 14.14 -6.30 -8.87
N LEU A 448 13.32 -5.27 -8.95
CA LEU A 448 12.04 -5.20 -8.22
C LEU A 448 10.94 -6.06 -8.85
N TRP A 449 10.91 -6.07 -10.18
CA TRP A 449 9.87 -6.71 -10.99
C TRP A 449 10.43 -7.70 -11.99
N PRO A 450 11.14 -8.76 -11.52
CA PRO A 450 11.53 -9.87 -12.40
C PRO A 450 10.28 -10.54 -12.96
N GLN A 451 10.42 -11.29 -14.06
CA GLN A 451 9.31 -11.89 -14.79
C GLN A 451 8.37 -12.71 -13.90
N GLU A 452 8.93 -13.42 -12.92
CA GLU A 452 8.15 -14.22 -11.98
C GLU A 452 7.23 -13.35 -11.10
N ARG A 453 7.74 -12.25 -10.55
CA ARG A 453 6.92 -11.31 -9.78
C ARG A 453 5.86 -10.60 -10.62
N LYS A 454 6.15 -10.32 -11.89
CA LYS A 454 5.16 -9.79 -12.84
C LYS A 454 4.02 -10.80 -13.05
N ARG A 455 4.33 -12.10 -13.12
CA ARG A 455 3.32 -13.19 -13.20
C ARG A 455 2.49 -13.29 -11.93
N GLN A 456 3.13 -13.29 -10.75
CA GLN A 456 2.41 -13.28 -9.46
C GLN A 456 1.49 -12.05 -9.35
N ARG A 457 2.00 -10.88 -9.72
CA ARG A 457 1.19 -9.66 -9.74
C ARG A 457 -0.01 -9.78 -10.68
N ALA A 458 0.15 -10.35 -11.87
CA ALA A 458 -0.95 -10.57 -12.81
C ALA A 458 -2.03 -11.50 -12.21
N PHE A 459 -1.62 -12.53 -11.48
CA PHE A 459 -2.55 -13.39 -10.73
C PHE A 459 -3.30 -12.63 -9.64
N PHE A 460 -2.62 -11.82 -8.84
CA PHE A 460 -3.27 -10.99 -7.81
C PHE A 460 -4.21 -9.93 -8.40
N LEU A 461 -3.85 -9.34 -9.53
CA LEU A 461 -4.72 -8.41 -10.26
C LEU A 461 -5.97 -9.09 -10.80
N PHE A 462 -5.86 -10.35 -11.23
CA PHE A 462 -7.03 -11.15 -11.60
C PHE A 462 -7.93 -11.38 -10.38
N GLY A 463 -7.35 -11.74 -9.23
CA GLY A 463 -8.10 -11.87 -7.98
C GLY A 463 -8.79 -10.56 -7.57
N LEU A 464 -8.09 -9.42 -7.68
CA LEU A 464 -8.67 -8.10 -7.43
C LEU A 464 -9.84 -7.80 -8.38
N ALA A 465 -9.68 -8.07 -9.68
CA ALA A 465 -10.74 -7.86 -10.66
C ALA A 465 -11.98 -8.73 -10.39
N LEU A 466 -11.78 -9.93 -9.85
CA LEU A 466 -12.87 -10.81 -9.41
C LEU A 466 -13.57 -10.24 -8.17
N ILE A 467 -12.81 -9.87 -7.13
CA ILE A 467 -13.35 -9.29 -5.89
C ILE A 467 -14.21 -8.06 -6.17
N LEU A 468 -13.80 -7.20 -7.09
CA LEU A 468 -14.55 -6.00 -7.49
C LEU A 468 -15.92 -6.27 -8.15
N GLN A 469 -16.23 -7.52 -8.49
CA GLN A 469 -17.48 -7.93 -9.15
C GLN A 469 -18.37 -8.78 -8.25
N LEU A 470 -17.87 -9.20 -7.09
CA LEU A 470 -18.59 -10.07 -6.17
C LEU A 470 -19.42 -9.26 -5.19
N ASP A 471 -20.64 -9.73 -4.95
CA ASP A 471 -21.45 -9.35 -3.77
C ASP A 471 -20.93 -10.05 -2.50
N ILE A 472 -21.51 -9.77 -1.35
CA ILE A 472 -21.06 -10.34 -0.07
C ILE A 472 -21.05 -11.87 -0.06
N GLU A 473 -22.04 -12.53 -0.66
CA GLU A 473 -22.10 -13.98 -0.72
C GLU A 473 -21.04 -14.57 -1.67
N GLY A 474 -20.78 -13.88 -2.76
CA GLY A 474 -19.68 -14.20 -3.67
C GLY A 474 -18.32 -14.10 -2.98
N ILE A 475 -18.09 -13.04 -2.20
CA ILE A 475 -16.86 -12.84 -1.42
C ILE A 475 -16.69 -13.89 -0.34
N ARG A 476 -17.75 -14.21 0.43
CA ARG A 476 -17.72 -15.30 1.43
C ARG A 476 -17.36 -16.63 0.78
N THR A 477 -17.99 -16.97 -0.34
CA THR A 477 -17.71 -18.20 -1.08
C THR A 477 -16.27 -18.23 -1.62
N PHE A 478 -15.78 -17.10 -2.12
CA PHE A 478 -14.41 -16.96 -2.60
C PHE A 478 -13.41 -17.21 -1.47
N PHE A 479 -13.52 -16.52 -0.33
CA PHE A 479 -12.59 -16.69 0.78
C PHE A 479 -12.72 -18.02 1.49
N ARG A 480 -13.95 -18.60 1.62
CA ARG A 480 -14.13 -19.95 2.12
C ARG A 480 -13.35 -20.99 1.29
N THR A 481 -13.35 -20.81 -0.03
CA THR A 481 -12.60 -21.68 -0.92
C THR A 481 -11.10 -21.40 -0.82
N PHE A 482 -10.69 -20.14 -0.84
CA PHE A 482 -9.30 -19.72 -0.78
C PHE A 482 -8.58 -20.21 0.48
N PHE A 483 -9.14 -19.99 1.67
CA PHE A 483 -8.51 -20.38 2.93
C PHE A 483 -8.54 -21.90 3.20
N ARG A 484 -9.32 -22.67 2.46
CA ARG A 484 -9.32 -24.14 2.48
C ARG A 484 -8.39 -24.78 1.44
N LEU A 485 -7.72 -23.99 0.62
CA LEU A 485 -6.72 -24.52 -0.30
C LEU A 485 -5.50 -25.06 0.48
N PRO A 486 -4.84 -26.10 -0.03
CA PRO A 486 -3.61 -26.59 0.58
C PRO A 486 -2.54 -25.49 0.68
N LYS A 487 -1.83 -25.44 1.81
CA LYS A 487 -0.84 -24.38 2.15
C LYS A 487 0.41 -24.30 1.23
N TRP A 488 0.47 -25.07 0.16
CA TRP A 488 1.59 -25.08 -0.78
C TRP A 488 1.39 -24.17 -2.01
N TYR A 489 0.42 -23.27 -1.94
CA TYR A 489 0.19 -22.22 -2.94
C TYR A 489 0.78 -20.88 -2.49
#